data_21a10fa57972017cbc317f3d04d8aa3d
#
_entry.id   21a10fa57972017cbc317f3d04d8aa3d
#
_cell.length_a   1.000
_cell.length_b   1.000
_cell.length_c   1.000
_cell.angle_alpha   90.00
_cell.angle_beta   90.00
_cell.angle_gamma   90.00
#
_symmetry.space_group_name_H-M   'P 1'
#
loop_
_entity.id
_entity.type
_entity.pdbx_description
1 polymer ?
#
loop_
_entity_poly.entity_id
_entity_poly.type
_entity_poly.pdbx_seq_one_letter_code
_entity_poly.pdbx_strand_id
1 'polypeptide(L)'
;MNANADDLSSLKELLVIGVSHRTGPPAWRQHFARVEASLGAELDRLPALGFQEAVLIATCDRLEVLAAGPSAEALRDAFQRHLAESLGVSAEEVGRALYLHRGAAALRHLFAVASALDSLVIGEPHVLGQLRAAHRIAAEAGLAGATVEAALQGAYAAARRVRRETRISERPASLAAAALEVAREIHGELGRASVLLLGTGEMGELIAEQFRAAGTARLLVAGADATAERLAARLSASFVPLASIEDALVEAEIAVTAFGTGRRVLAAATVEAVLRRRRRRPVFLVDASIPGDIEPAANDLDGAFLYTLEDLERVALSGRAAREKAAAEAWAVLEASLAEFERRRAERAAVPAVTALRAHFEAIRQEVLREAPGLDAEAATRLLVNRLLHAPSETLRALGVEAGEAEALLRMMFRLESGEGEGK
;
A
#
# COMPACT_ATOMS: atom_id res chain seq x y z
N MET A 1 9.55 -3.06 34.00
CA MET A 1 8.72 -2.83 32.82
C MET A 1 9.48 -1.86 31.92
N ASN A 2 10.41 -2.39 31.08
CA ASN A 2 11.37 -1.63 30.25
C ASN A 2 10.99 -1.78 28.75
N ALA A 3 9.80 -1.34 28.36
CA ALA A 3 9.33 -1.49 26.98
C ALA A 3 9.78 -0.37 26.02
N ASN A 4 10.54 0.64 26.46
CA ASN A 4 10.78 1.86 25.70
C ASN A 4 12.21 2.12 25.21
N ALA A 5 13.21 1.33 25.62
CA ALA A 5 14.58 1.46 25.11
C ALA A 5 14.81 0.64 23.82
N ASP A 6 14.01 -0.40 23.59
CA ASP A 6 14.10 -1.29 22.42
C ASP A 6 13.59 -0.66 21.11
N ASP A 7 12.89 0.46 21.18
CA ASP A 7 12.13 1.00 20.04
C ASP A 7 13.00 1.66 18.95
N LEU A 8 14.20 2.15 19.24
CA LEU A 8 15.13 2.71 18.23
C LEU A 8 16.01 1.65 17.55
N SER A 9 16.43 0.63 18.31
CA SER A 9 17.19 -0.49 17.75
C SER A 9 16.30 -1.34 16.84
N SER A 10 15.02 -1.48 17.16
CA SER A 10 14.09 -2.37 16.50
C SER A 10 13.83 -2.05 15.01
N LEU A 11 13.79 -0.76 14.58
CA LEU A 11 13.66 -0.49 13.13
C LEU A 11 14.93 -0.79 12.33
N LYS A 12 16.10 -0.84 12.92
CA LYS A 12 17.30 -1.34 12.23
C LYS A 12 17.15 -2.81 11.87
N GLU A 13 16.27 -3.51 12.59
CA GLU A 13 15.91 -4.91 12.37
C GLU A 13 14.68 -5.10 11.49
N LEU A 14 14.02 -4.01 11.03
CA LEU A 14 12.88 -4.09 10.10
C LEU A 14 13.35 -4.59 8.74
N LEU A 15 12.65 -5.57 8.21
CA LEU A 15 12.97 -6.26 6.97
C LEU A 15 11.75 -6.31 6.05
N VAL A 16 11.97 -6.18 4.74
CA VAL A 16 11.03 -6.64 3.72
C VAL A 16 11.77 -7.62 2.82
N ILE A 17 11.27 -8.83 2.75
CA ILE A 17 11.81 -9.92 1.94
C ILE A 17 10.72 -10.35 0.98
N GLY A 18 10.99 -10.36 -0.32
CA GLY A 18 9.94 -10.75 -1.26
C GLY A 18 10.31 -10.69 -2.72
N VAL A 19 9.31 -10.95 -3.52
CA VAL A 19 9.32 -10.86 -4.98
C VAL A 19 8.14 -10.02 -5.45
N SER A 20 8.31 -9.29 -6.55
CA SER A 20 7.25 -8.47 -7.14
C SER A 20 7.21 -8.62 -8.65
N HIS A 21 6.23 -7.99 -9.30
CA HIS A 21 6.12 -7.92 -10.75
C HIS A 21 7.38 -7.35 -11.44
N ARG A 22 8.24 -6.64 -10.71
CA ARG A 22 9.50 -6.07 -11.22
C ARG A 22 10.65 -7.05 -11.21
N THR A 23 10.61 -8.03 -10.32
CA THR A 23 11.75 -8.93 -10.07
C THR A 23 11.45 -10.37 -10.46
N GLY A 24 10.20 -10.81 -10.32
CA GLY A 24 9.78 -12.18 -10.60
C GLY A 24 9.13 -12.36 -11.98
N PRO A 25 9.21 -13.57 -12.57
CA PRO A 25 8.53 -13.89 -13.82
C PRO A 25 7.00 -13.70 -13.72
N PRO A 26 6.32 -13.28 -14.80
CA PRO A 26 4.85 -13.13 -14.82
C PRO A 26 4.10 -14.41 -14.44
N ALA A 27 4.65 -15.60 -14.74
CA ALA A 27 4.06 -16.88 -14.40
C ALA A 27 3.84 -17.09 -12.89
N TRP A 28 4.62 -16.42 -12.02
CA TRP A 28 4.49 -16.54 -10.56
C TRP A 28 3.24 -15.82 -10.01
N ARG A 29 2.63 -14.92 -10.78
CA ARG A 29 1.43 -14.17 -10.33
C ARG A 29 0.25 -15.07 -9.98
N GLN A 30 0.07 -16.21 -10.69
CA GLN A 30 -0.97 -17.16 -10.34
C GLN A 30 -0.74 -17.80 -8.96
N HIS A 31 0.54 -17.96 -8.59
CA HIS A 31 0.90 -18.45 -7.27
C HIS A 31 0.62 -17.37 -6.21
N PHE A 32 0.95 -16.11 -6.46
CA PHE A 32 0.66 -14.99 -5.54
C PHE A 32 -0.84 -14.89 -5.24
N ALA A 33 -1.69 -15.00 -6.25
CA ALA A 33 -3.15 -15.01 -6.09
C ALA A 33 -3.64 -16.20 -5.25
N ARG A 34 -3.01 -17.39 -5.37
CA ARG A 34 -3.33 -18.54 -4.51
C ARG A 34 -2.93 -18.31 -3.06
N VAL A 35 -1.74 -17.73 -2.83
CA VAL A 35 -1.28 -17.37 -1.49
C VAL A 35 -2.20 -16.31 -0.86
N GLU A 36 -2.63 -15.30 -1.62
CA GLU A 36 -3.60 -14.30 -1.17
C GLU A 36 -4.90 -14.96 -0.68
N ALA A 37 -5.42 -15.94 -1.42
CA ALA A 37 -6.64 -16.67 -1.07
C ALA A 37 -6.48 -17.55 0.18
N SER A 38 -5.25 -17.96 0.55
CA SER A 38 -4.93 -18.82 1.69
C SER A 38 -3.98 -18.17 2.70
N LEU A 39 -4.03 -16.84 2.82
CA LEU A 39 -3.03 -16.03 3.51
C LEU A 39 -2.76 -16.47 4.95
N GLY A 40 -3.81 -16.84 5.71
CA GLY A 40 -3.67 -17.32 7.09
C GLY A 40 -2.85 -18.60 7.18
N ALA A 41 -3.13 -19.58 6.33
CA ALA A 41 -2.41 -20.86 6.33
C ALA A 41 -0.93 -20.70 5.92
N GLU A 42 -0.61 -19.77 5.04
CA GLU A 42 0.78 -19.45 4.68
C GLU A 42 1.48 -18.68 5.79
N LEU A 43 0.78 -17.77 6.46
CA LEU A 43 1.31 -17.01 7.59
C LEU A 43 1.68 -17.95 8.76
N ASP A 44 0.87 -18.97 9.04
CA ASP A 44 1.11 -19.96 10.12
C ASP A 44 2.41 -20.76 9.93
N ARG A 45 3.00 -20.75 8.74
CA ARG A 45 4.28 -21.41 8.45
C ARG A 45 5.50 -20.56 8.81
N LEU A 46 5.35 -19.22 8.87
CA LEU A 46 6.46 -18.31 9.06
C LEU A 46 7.23 -18.51 10.39
N PRO A 47 6.60 -18.84 11.53
CA PRO A 47 7.33 -19.13 12.77
C PRO A 47 8.31 -20.29 12.64
N ALA A 48 7.94 -21.34 11.90
CA ALA A 48 8.84 -22.48 11.65
C ALA A 48 10.06 -22.12 10.77
N LEU A 49 9.97 -21.01 10.00
CA LEU A 49 11.06 -20.45 9.24
C LEU A 49 11.93 -19.47 10.05
N GLY A 50 11.60 -19.23 11.33
CA GLY A 50 12.33 -18.35 12.24
C GLY A 50 11.78 -16.94 12.38
N PHE A 51 10.65 -16.58 11.75
CA PHE A 51 10.02 -15.29 11.88
C PHE A 51 9.28 -15.17 13.21
N GLN A 52 9.63 -14.18 14.03
CA GLN A 52 8.99 -13.88 15.31
C GLN A 52 7.95 -12.76 15.17
N GLU A 53 8.26 -11.72 14.42
CA GLU A 53 7.33 -10.69 13.99
C GLU A 53 7.24 -10.73 12.46
N ALA A 54 6.04 -10.93 11.91
CA ALA A 54 5.86 -10.99 10.47
C ALA A 54 4.43 -10.63 10.02
N VAL A 55 4.33 -9.98 8.86
CA VAL A 55 3.09 -9.83 8.08
C VAL A 55 3.38 -10.30 6.67
N LEU A 56 2.60 -11.25 6.17
CA LEU A 56 2.68 -11.74 4.80
C LEU A 56 1.79 -10.89 3.91
N ILE A 57 2.38 -10.20 2.93
CA ILE A 57 1.70 -9.34 1.97
C ILE A 57 1.65 -10.09 0.65
N ALA A 58 0.47 -10.52 0.24
CA ALA A 58 0.23 -11.17 -1.04
C ALA A 58 -0.83 -10.38 -1.80
N THR A 59 -0.53 -10.07 -3.06
CA THR A 59 -1.43 -9.41 -4.02
C THR A 59 -1.19 -10.00 -5.42
N CYS A 60 -1.93 -9.57 -6.43
CA CYS A 60 -1.71 -10.04 -7.81
C CYS A 60 -0.31 -9.71 -8.36
N ASP A 61 0.45 -8.78 -7.77
CA ASP A 61 1.72 -8.29 -8.30
C ASP A 61 2.93 -8.48 -7.36
N ARG A 62 2.73 -8.99 -6.12
CA ARG A 62 3.80 -9.22 -5.14
C ARG A 62 3.49 -10.30 -4.12
N LEU A 63 4.55 -10.89 -3.60
CA LEU A 63 4.54 -11.73 -2.41
C LEU A 63 5.73 -11.34 -1.53
N GLU A 64 5.45 -10.73 -0.37
CA GLU A 64 6.44 -10.14 0.53
C GLU A 64 6.18 -10.53 1.97
N VAL A 65 7.23 -10.68 2.76
CA VAL A 65 7.15 -10.73 4.22
C VAL A 65 7.74 -9.45 4.78
N LEU A 66 6.91 -8.64 5.45
CA LEU A 66 7.36 -7.59 6.34
C LEU A 66 7.66 -8.25 7.68
N ALA A 67 8.88 -8.11 8.19
CA ALA A 67 9.31 -8.78 9.41
C ALA A 67 10.23 -7.88 10.25
N ALA A 68 10.46 -8.27 11.49
CA ALA A 68 11.51 -7.73 12.34
C ALA A 68 12.32 -8.87 12.96
N GLY A 69 13.65 -8.72 12.97
CA GLY A 69 14.53 -9.72 13.54
C GLY A 69 16.01 -9.48 13.23
N PRO A 70 16.91 -10.03 14.08
CA PRO A 70 18.35 -9.75 13.99
C PRO A 70 19.08 -10.49 12.85
N SER A 71 18.48 -11.54 12.30
CA SER A 71 19.14 -12.47 11.36
C SER A 71 18.57 -12.36 9.94
N ALA A 72 18.71 -11.18 9.34
CA ALA A 72 18.10 -10.87 8.04
C ALA A 72 18.46 -11.86 6.92
N GLU A 73 19.73 -12.30 6.85
CA GLU A 73 20.19 -13.27 5.85
C GLU A 73 19.56 -14.65 6.09
N ALA A 74 19.52 -15.11 7.33
CA ALA A 74 18.93 -16.41 7.67
C ALA A 74 17.44 -16.46 7.35
N LEU A 75 16.69 -15.37 7.65
CA LEU A 75 15.28 -15.23 7.32
C LEU A 75 15.06 -15.18 5.81
N ARG A 76 15.90 -14.43 5.09
CA ARG A 76 15.89 -14.39 3.62
C ARG A 76 16.08 -15.79 3.03
N ASP A 77 17.10 -16.51 3.48
CA ASP A 77 17.45 -17.83 2.93
C ASP A 77 16.37 -18.87 3.29
N ALA A 78 15.77 -18.78 4.47
CA ALA A 78 14.65 -19.62 4.85
C ALA A 78 13.42 -19.35 3.98
N PHE A 79 13.06 -18.07 3.78
CA PHE A 79 11.94 -17.70 2.90
C PHE A 79 12.21 -18.06 1.45
N GLN A 80 13.46 -17.90 0.96
CA GLN A 80 13.85 -18.29 -0.39
C GLN A 80 13.60 -19.79 -0.65
N ARG A 81 14.00 -20.67 0.28
CA ARG A 81 13.76 -22.12 0.17
C ARG A 81 12.27 -22.43 0.18
N HIS A 82 11.54 -21.86 1.12
CA HIS A 82 10.09 -22.05 1.23
C HIS A 82 9.37 -21.63 -0.06
N LEU A 83 9.72 -20.45 -0.62
CA LEU A 83 9.11 -19.97 -1.85
C LEU A 83 9.49 -20.84 -3.06
N ALA A 84 10.71 -21.34 -3.14
CA ALA A 84 11.16 -22.26 -4.20
C ALA A 84 10.36 -23.56 -4.19
N GLU A 85 10.16 -24.16 -3.02
CA GLU A 85 9.32 -25.36 -2.83
C GLU A 85 7.87 -25.08 -3.24
N SER A 86 7.30 -23.97 -2.81
CA SER A 86 5.91 -23.60 -3.09
C SER A 86 5.65 -23.29 -4.57
N LEU A 87 6.64 -22.72 -5.27
CA LEU A 87 6.59 -22.43 -6.71
C LEU A 87 6.95 -23.65 -7.57
N GLY A 88 7.64 -24.67 -7.01
CA GLY A 88 8.17 -25.81 -7.76
C GLY A 88 9.36 -25.43 -8.68
N VAL A 89 10.18 -24.45 -8.27
CA VAL A 89 11.36 -23.97 -9.01
C VAL A 89 12.63 -24.10 -8.15
N SER A 90 13.80 -23.84 -8.74
CA SER A 90 15.06 -23.90 -7.98
C SER A 90 15.19 -22.70 -7.00
N ALA A 91 15.89 -22.91 -5.88
CA ALA A 91 16.20 -21.85 -4.94
C ALA A 91 17.06 -20.75 -5.59
N GLU A 92 17.90 -21.08 -6.56
CA GLU A 92 18.71 -20.12 -7.32
C GLU A 92 17.84 -19.20 -8.18
N GLU A 93 16.80 -19.73 -8.82
CA GLU A 93 15.86 -18.94 -9.61
C GLU A 93 15.10 -17.93 -8.72
N VAL A 94 14.59 -18.38 -7.57
CA VAL A 94 13.97 -17.48 -6.57
C VAL A 94 14.98 -16.46 -6.07
N GLY A 95 16.22 -16.87 -5.76
CA GLY A 95 17.27 -15.99 -5.25
C GLY A 95 17.63 -14.82 -6.18
N ARG A 96 17.49 -15.01 -7.50
CA ARG A 96 17.69 -13.95 -8.49
C ARG A 96 16.56 -12.92 -8.51
N ALA A 97 15.36 -13.33 -8.14
CA ALA A 97 14.17 -12.48 -8.09
C ALA A 97 13.91 -11.87 -6.70
N LEU A 98 14.43 -12.51 -5.65
CA LEU A 98 14.17 -12.14 -4.27
C LEU A 98 14.97 -10.90 -3.87
N TYR A 99 14.29 -9.87 -3.38
CA TYR A 99 14.92 -8.71 -2.77
C TYR A 99 14.85 -8.74 -1.25
N LEU A 100 15.77 -8.02 -0.63
CA LEU A 100 15.84 -7.78 0.80
C LEU A 100 16.04 -6.30 1.05
N HIS A 101 15.07 -5.63 1.65
CA HIS A 101 15.20 -4.28 2.17
C HIS A 101 15.36 -4.34 3.69
N ARG A 102 16.18 -3.43 4.27
CA ARG A 102 16.48 -3.36 5.72
C ARG A 102 16.30 -1.95 6.24
N GLY A 103 15.87 -1.84 7.49
CA GLY A 103 15.80 -0.58 8.22
C GLY A 103 15.03 0.50 7.46
N ALA A 104 15.66 1.65 7.21
CA ALA A 104 15.06 2.76 6.50
C ALA A 104 14.58 2.39 5.07
N ALA A 105 15.33 1.53 4.35
CA ALA A 105 14.93 1.06 3.04
C ALA A 105 13.67 0.18 3.09
N ALA A 106 13.54 -0.69 4.11
CA ALA A 106 12.34 -1.50 4.32
C ALA A 106 11.13 -0.61 4.67
N LEU A 107 11.32 0.39 5.51
CA LEU A 107 10.28 1.33 5.89
C LEU A 107 9.81 2.16 4.68
N ARG A 108 10.74 2.69 3.88
CA ARG A 108 10.44 3.43 2.66
C ARG A 108 9.67 2.57 1.66
N HIS A 109 10.09 1.31 1.47
CA HIS A 109 9.40 0.38 0.58
C HIS A 109 7.96 0.11 1.09
N LEU A 110 7.77 -0.17 2.38
CA LEU A 110 6.45 -0.37 2.98
C LEU A 110 5.52 0.84 2.77
N PHE A 111 6.04 2.07 2.95
CA PHE A 111 5.28 3.29 2.72
C PHE A 111 4.87 3.43 1.24
N ALA A 112 5.78 3.07 0.31
CA ALA A 112 5.51 3.09 -1.12
C ALA A 112 4.43 2.07 -1.51
N VAL A 113 4.50 0.84 -0.98
CA VAL A 113 3.49 -0.21 -1.17
C VAL A 113 2.15 0.22 -0.62
N ALA A 114 2.08 0.69 0.63
CA ALA A 114 0.84 1.14 1.26
C ALA A 114 0.16 2.30 0.51
N SER A 115 0.98 3.16 -0.13
CA SER A 115 0.53 4.29 -0.94
C SER A 115 0.24 3.93 -2.40
N ALA A 116 0.39 2.65 -2.79
CA ALA A 116 0.26 2.14 -4.15
C ALA A 116 1.20 2.85 -5.16
N LEU A 117 2.37 3.32 -4.71
CA LEU A 117 3.38 3.95 -5.55
C LEU A 117 4.37 2.92 -6.15
N ASP A 118 4.44 1.74 -5.54
CA ASP A 118 5.23 0.60 -6.01
C ASP A 118 4.33 -0.55 -6.49
N SER A 119 3.21 -0.27 -7.13
CA SER A 119 2.31 -1.25 -7.73
C SER A 119 2.43 -1.23 -9.24
N LEU A 120 2.02 -2.33 -9.91
CA LEU A 120 1.93 -2.41 -11.37
C LEU A 120 1.08 -1.26 -11.91
N VAL A 121 0.01 -0.96 -11.18
CA VAL A 121 -0.90 0.15 -11.42
C VAL A 121 -0.74 1.17 -10.30
N ILE A 122 -0.04 2.27 -10.60
CA ILE A 122 0.23 3.33 -9.62
C ILE A 122 -1.08 3.97 -9.17
N GLY A 123 -1.29 4.06 -7.84
CA GLY A 123 -2.49 4.68 -7.24
C GLY A 123 -3.69 3.74 -7.10
N GLU A 124 -3.53 2.43 -7.28
CA GLU A 124 -4.59 1.45 -7.16
C GLU A 124 -5.22 1.47 -5.74
N PRO A 125 -6.57 1.56 -5.62
CA PRO A 125 -7.21 1.72 -4.33
C PRO A 125 -7.17 0.47 -3.44
N HIS A 126 -7.01 -0.74 -4.02
CA HIS A 126 -7.14 -2.02 -3.33
C HIS A 126 -5.95 -2.39 -2.45
N VAL A 127 -4.73 -1.98 -2.80
CA VAL A 127 -3.48 -2.36 -2.11
C VAL A 127 -3.51 -2.05 -0.61
N LEU A 128 -4.00 -0.86 -0.23
CA LEU A 128 -4.11 -0.50 1.19
C LEU A 128 -5.11 -1.39 1.94
N GLY A 129 -6.19 -1.80 1.28
CA GLY A 129 -7.18 -2.74 1.82
C GLY A 129 -6.57 -4.12 2.07
N GLN A 130 -5.84 -4.65 1.09
CA GLN A 130 -5.12 -5.94 1.17
C GLN A 130 -4.08 -5.91 2.29
N LEU A 131 -3.28 -4.83 2.39
CA LEU A 131 -2.30 -4.67 3.45
C LEU A 131 -2.95 -4.65 4.86
N ARG A 132 -4.10 -4.01 5.02
CA ARG A 132 -4.85 -4.02 6.28
C ARG A 132 -5.43 -5.40 6.61
N ALA A 133 -5.90 -6.13 5.61
CA ALA A 133 -6.39 -7.50 5.79
C ALA A 133 -5.25 -8.41 6.23
N ALA A 134 -4.09 -8.35 5.58
CA ALA A 134 -2.89 -9.09 5.95
C ALA A 134 -2.43 -8.77 7.38
N HIS A 135 -2.40 -7.49 7.75
CA HIS A 135 -2.07 -7.05 9.10
C HIS A 135 -3.02 -7.63 10.15
N ARG A 136 -4.33 -7.58 9.90
CA ARG A 136 -5.32 -8.15 10.84
C ARG A 136 -5.09 -9.64 11.05
N ILE A 137 -4.87 -10.42 9.99
CA ILE A 137 -4.59 -11.85 10.06
C ILE A 137 -3.32 -12.11 10.88
N ALA A 138 -2.26 -11.33 10.67
CA ALA A 138 -1.03 -11.44 11.42
C ALA A 138 -1.21 -11.08 12.92
N ALA A 139 -2.04 -10.09 13.24
CA ALA A 139 -2.37 -9.72 14.60
C ALA A 139 -3.17 -10.82 15.31
N GLU A 140 -4.14 -11.42 14.63
CA GLU A 140 -4.92 -12.57 15.12
C GLU A 140 -4.03 -13.80 15.38
N ALA A 141 -2.99 -14.01 14.58
CA ALA A 141 -1.98 -15.06 14.73
C ALA A 141 -0.89 -14.72 15.79
N GLY A 142 -0.90 -13.52 16.38
CA GLY A 142 0.12 -13.08 17.34
C GLY A 142 1.48 -12.73 16.73
N LEU A 143 1.56 -12.56 15.41
CA LEU A 143 2.81 -12.25 14.68
C LEU A 143 3.01 -10.76 14.40
N ALA A 144 2.01 -9.90 14.64
CA ALA A 144 2.15 -8.45 14.53
C ALA A 144 2.78 -7.87 15.81
N GLY A 145 4.10 -7.98 15.96
CA GLY A 145 4.84 -7.42 17.09
C GLY A 145 5.03 -5.91 17.00
N ALA A 146 5.60 -5.32 18.04
CA ALA A 146 5.66 -3.87 18.22
C ALA A 146 6.37 -3.13 17.07
N THR A 147 7.43 -3.72 16.50
CA THR A 147 8.21 -3.11 15.41
C THR A 147 7.39 -3.07 14.12
N VAL A 148 6.79 -4.20 13.76
CA VAL A 148 5.96 -4.34 12.57
C VAL A 148 4.70 -3.47 12.69
N GLU A 149 4.05 -3.46 13.87
CA GLU A 149 2.88 -2.61 14.16
C GLU A 149 3.20 -1.13 13.96
N ALA A 150 4.30 -0.64 14.55
CA ALA A 150 4.70 0.76 14.43
C ALA A 150 4.95 1.17 12.97
N ALA A 151 5.63 0.31 12.19
CA ALA A 151 5.90 0.54 10.77
C ALA A 151 4.59 0.60 9.95
N LEU A 152 3.66 -0.32 10.18
CA LEU A 152 2.36 -0.37 9.50
C LEU A 152 1.49 0.85 9.81
N GLN A 153 1.43 1.28 11.08
CA GLN A 153 0.67 2.48 11.46
C GLN A 153 1.24 3.73 10.78
N GLY A 154 2.58 3.84 10.69
CA GLY A 154 3.26 4.89 9.93
C GLY A 154 2.88 4.86 8.45
N ALA A 155 2.94 3.68 7.83
CA ALA A 155 2.58 3.48 6.43
C ALA A 155 1.11 3.83 6.14
N TYR A 156 0.18 3.46 7.04
CA TYR A 156 -1.23 3.84 6.92
C TYR A 156 -1.46 5.35 7.02
N ALA A 157 -0.72 6.02 7.89
CA ALA A 157 -0.79 7.48 8.00
C ALA A 157 -0.28 8.16 6.72
N ALA A 158 0.86 7.70 6.19
CA ALA A 158 1.43 8.19 4.95
C ALA A 158 0.50 7.95 3.75
N ALA A 159 -0.06 6.75 3.61
CA ALA A 159 -1.01 6.42 2.53
C ALA A 159 -2.28 7.30 2.56
N ARG A 160 -2.82 7.58 3.76
CA ARG A 160 -3.95 8.51 3.90
C ARG A 160 -3.56 9.93 3.51
N ARG A 161 -2.35 10.37 3.87
CA ARG A 161 -1.85 11.69 3.54
C ARG A 161 -1.63 11.85 2.03
N VAL A 162 -0.97 10.88 1.39
CA VAL A 162 -0.78 10.84 -0.06
C VAL A 162 -2.11 10.95 -0.79
N ARG A 163 -3.12 10.15 -0.42
CA ARG A 163 -4.44 10.18 -1.05
C ARG A 163 -5.18 11.50 -0.86
N ARG A 164 -5.00 12.17 0.28
CA ARG A 164 -5.64 13.46 0.56
C ARG A 164 -4.96 14.62 -0.13
N GLU A 165 -3.64 14.61 -0.23
CA GLU A 165 -2.83 15.75 -0.68
C GLU A 165 -2.46 15.66 -2.17
N THR A 166 -2.73 14.52 -2.84
CA THR A 166 -2.40 14.32 -4.25
C THR A 166 -3.56 13.69 -5.02
N ARG A 167 -3.52 13.82 -6.34
CA ARG A 167 -4.51 13.25 -7.26
C ARG A 167 -4.15 11.85 -7.74
N ILE A 168 -3.35 11.10 -6.98
CA ILE A 168 -2.82 9.80 -7.40
C ILE A 168 -3.91 8.75 -7.65
N SER A 169 -5.07 8.87 -6.99
CA SER A 169 -6.20 7.94 -7.10
C SER A 169 -7.30 8.42 -8.06
N GLU A 170 -7.15 9.59 -8.70
CA GLU A 170 -8.25 10.22 -9.44
C GLU A 170 -8.38 9.77 -10.90
N ARG A 171 -7.44 8.99 -11.46
CA ARG A 171 -7.47 8.65 -12.89
C ARG A 171 -7.27 7.15 -13.18
N PRO A 172 -7.92 6.60 -14.22
CA PRO A 172 -7.93 5.19 -14.52
C PRO A 172 -6.55 4.66 -14.94
N ALA A 173 -6.24 3.48 -14.50
CA ALA A 173 -4.97 2.83 -14.73
C ALA A 173 -5.05 1.62 -15.67
N SER A 174 -6.25 1.16 -15.98
CA SER A 174 -6.55 0.03 -16.85
C SER A 174 -7.74 0.35 -17.77
N LEU A 175 -7.95 -0.45 -18.80
CA LEU A 175 -9.11 -0.32 -19.67
C LEU A 175 -10.42 -0.44 -18.88
N ALA A 176 -10.46 -1.34 -17.90
CA ALA A 176 -11.63 -1.50 -17.02
C ALA A 176 -11.87 -0.27 -16.12
N ALA A 177 -10.81 0.35 -15.61
CA ALA A 177 -10.91 1.59 -14.86
C ALA A 177 -11.26 2.79 -15.75
N ALA A 178 -10.79 2.82 -17.01
CA ALA A 178 -11.20 3.81 -18.01
C ALA A 178 -12.69 3.70 -18.31
N ALA A 179 -13.21 2.49 -18.51
CA ALA A 179 -14.65 2.26 -18.69
C ALA A 179 -15.48 2.76 -17.51
N LEU A 180 -14.98 2.55 -16.27
CA LEU A 180 -15.64 3.04 -15.06
C LEU A 180 -15.66 4.57 -14.97
N GLU A 181 -14.57 5.25 -15.38
CA GLU A 181 -14.50 6.71 -15.42
C GLU A 181 -15.48 7.29 -16.43
N VAL A 182 -15.47 6.77 -17.67
CA VAL A 182 -16.42 7.19 -18.73
C VAL A 182 -17.87 6.95 -18.28
N ALA A 183 -18.16 5.81 -17.65
CA ALA A 183 -19.50 5.54 -17.12
C ALA A 183 -19.94 6.58 -16.07
N ARG A 184 -19.03 7.05 -15.21
CA ARG A 184 -19.31 8.12 -14.24
C ARG A 184 -19.52 9.48 -14.90
N GLU A 185 -18.81 9.77 -15.97
CA GLU A 185 -19.02 11.00 -16.74
C GLU A 185 -20.41 11.02 -17.40
N ILE A 186 -20.88 9.87 -17.91
CA ILE A 186 -22.18 9.75 -18.59
C ILE A 186 -23.35 9.68 -17.60
N HIS A 187 -23.22 8.88 -16.52
CA HIS A 187 -24.33 8.54 -15.62
C HIS A 187 -24.24 9.13 -14.23
N GLY A 188 -23.09 9.74 -13.86
CA GLY A 188 -22.85 10.22 -12.50
C GLY A 188 -22.57 9.10 -11.51
N GLU A 189 -23.32 9.05 -10.40
CA GLU A 189 -23.17 7.99 -9.40
C GLU A 189 -23.69 6.64 -9.88
N LEU A 190 -22.84 5.60 -9.83
CA LEU A 190 -23.15 4.28 -10.35
C LEU A 190 -23.87 3.36 -9.36
N GLY A 191 -24.10 3.79 -8.13
CA GLY A 191 -24.76 2.98 -7.09
C GLY A 191 -26.20 2.55 -7.43
N ARG A 192 -26.82 3.13 -8.47
CA ARG A 192 -28.14 2.73 -9.00
C ARG A 192 -28.06 2.15 -10.40
N ALA A 193 -26.89 2.13 -11.01
CA ALA A 193 -26.72 1.65 -12.38
C ALA A 193 -26.79 0.12 -12.46
N SER A 194 -27.43 -0.37 -13.53
CA SER A 194 -27.42 -1.77 -13.92
C SER A 194 -26.41 -1.99 -15.04
N VAL A 195 -25.57 -3.01 -14.90
CA VAL A 195 -24.55 -3.39 -15.87
C VAL A 195 -24.95 -4.72 -16.51
N LEU A 196 -24.88 -4.80 -17.83
CA LEU A 196 -25.11 -6.00 -18.63
C LEU A 196 -23.82 -6.42 -19.33
N LEU A 197 -23.27 -7.56 -18.97
CA LEU A 197 -22.18 -8.21 -19.70
C LEU A 197 -22.76 -9.18 -20.73
N LEU A 198 -22.41 -9.00 -21.99
CA LEU A 198 -22.83 -9.80 -23.14
C LEU A 198 -21.64 -10.63 -23.61
N GLY A 199 -21.67 -11.95 -23.36
CA GLY A 199 -20.57 -12.88 -23.64
C GLY A 199 -19.70 -13.17 -22.43
N THR A 200 -18.62 -13.95 -22.65
CA THR A 200 -17.75 -14.50 -21.60
C THR A 200 -16.26 -14.24 -21.85
N GLY A 201 -15.94 -13.24 -22.69
CA GLY A 201 -14.56 -12.86 -22.98
C GLY A 201 -13.88 -12.22 -21.77
N GLU A 202 -12.59 -12.54 -21.60
CA GLU A 202 -11.77 -12.15 -20.44
C GLU A 202 -11.80 -10.64 -20.16
N MET A 203 -11.69 -9.80 -21.20
CA MET A 203 -11.70 -8.35 -21.03
C MET A 203 -13.08 -7.84 -20.54
N GLY A 204 -14.17 -8.42 -21.07
CA GLY A 204 -15.51 -8.07 -20.61
C GLY A 204 -15.74 -8.47 -19.15
N GLU A 205 -15.22 -9.61 -18.75
CA GLU A 205 -15.25 -10.07 -17.36
C GLU A 205 -14.51 -9.10 -16.43
N LEU A 206 -13.27 -8.70 -16.78
CA LEU A 206 -12.49 -7.72 -16.01
C LEU A 206 -13.20 -6.38 -15.85
N ILE A 207 -13.85 -5.90 -16.93
CA ILE A 207 -14.65 -4.67 -16.90
C ILE A 207 -15.87 -4.83 -15.97
N ALA A 208 -16.59 -5.96 -16.08
CA ALA A 208 -17.75 -6.23 -15.23
C ALA A 208 -17.39 -6.38 -13.74
N GLU A 209 -16.26 -7.02 -13.42
CA GLU A 209 -15.72 -7.08 -12.06
C GLU A 209 -15.42 -5.69 -11.50
N GLN A 210 -14.85 -4.81 -12.31
CA GLN A 210 -14.56 -3.44 -11.92
C GLN A 210 -15.84 -2.65 -11.60
N PHE A 211 -16.89 -2.79 -12.41
CA PHE A 211 -18.20 -2.18 -12.14
C PHE A 211 -18.83 -2.73 -10.85
N ARG A 212 -18.77 -4.05 -10.65
CA ARG A 212 -19.23 -4.67 -9.40
C ARG A 212 -18.50 -4.15 -8.18
N ALA A 213 -17.17 -4.08 -8.24
CA ALA A 213 -16.33 -3.53 -7.17
C ALA A 213 -16.62 -2.06 -6.87
N ALA A 214 -17.04 -1.30 -7.87
CA ALA A 214 -17.48 0.10 -7.73
C ALA A 214 -18.88 0.26 -7.11
N GLY A 215 -19.58 -0.86 -6.81
CA GLY A 215 -20.87 -0.84 -6.10
C GLY A 215 -22.07 -0.56 -6.99
N THR A 216 -22.07 -0.97 -8.27
CA THR A 216 -23.27 -0.92 -9.14
C THR A 216 -24.41 -1.75 -8.56
N ALA A 217 -25.66 -1.28 -8.77
CA ALA A 217 -26.84 -1.89 -8.16
C ALA A 217 -27.12 -3.33 -8.63
N ARG A 218 -26.92 -3.59 -9.92
CA ARG A 218 -27.17 -4.90 -10.53
C ARG A 218 -26.10 -5.23 -11.56
N LEU A 219 -25.69 -6.49 -11.58
CA LEU A 219 -24.87 -7.07 -12.64
C LEU A 219 -25.65 -8.22 -13.29
N LEU A 220 -25.75 -8.17 -14.61
CA LEU A 220 -26.40 -9.17 -15.45
C LEU A 220 -25.35 -9.77 -16.38
N VAL A 221 -25.39 -11.07 -16.62
CA VAL A 221 -24.52 -11.75 -17.59
C VAL A 221 -25.39 -12.47 -18.60
N ALA A 222 -25.25 -12.14 -19.88
CA ALA A 222 -25.98 -12.76 -20.97
C ALA A 222 -25.08 -13.66 -21.82
N GLY A 223 -25.56 -14.83 -22.16
CA GLY A 223 -24.84 -15.77 -22.99
C GLY A 223 -25.69 -16.97 -23.44
N ALA A 224 -25.11 -17.83 -24.31
CA ALA A 224 -25.80 -18.93 -24.93
C ALA A 224 -25.66 -20.26 -24.15
N ASP A 225 -24.73 -20.38 -23.24
CA ASP A 225 -24.28 -21.65 -22.69
C ASP A 225 -24.03 -21.66 -21.18
N ALA A 226 -23.75 -22.84 -20.65
CA ALA A 226 -23.40 -23.05 -19.25
C ALA A 226 -22.13 -22.25 -18.79
N THR A 227 -21.32 -21.75 -19.71
CA THR A 227 -20.16 -20.90 -19.37
C THR A 227 -20.61 -19.54 -18.87
N ALA A 228 -21.60 -18.95 -19.54
CA ALA A 228 -22.20 -17.68 -19.11
C ALA A 228 -22.96 -17.83 -17.77
N GLU A 229 -23.62 -18.96 -17.53
CA GLU A 229 -24.27 -19.24 -16.23
C GLU A 229 -23.24 -19.37 -15.10
N ARG A 230 -22.13 -20.10 -15.33
CA ARG A 230 -21.03 -20.20 -14.35
C ARG A 230 -20.38 -18.85 -14.08
N LEU A 231 -20.19 -18.04 -15.13
CA LEU A 231 -19.66 -16.70 -14.99
C LEU A 231 -20.61 -15.81 -14.18
N ALA A 232 -21.91 -15.85 -14.43
CA ALA A 232 -22.91 -15.14 -13.65
C ALA A 232 -22.84 -15.54 -12.16
N ALA A 233 -22.78 -16.85 -11.87
CA ALA A 233 -22.65 -17.34 -10.49
C ALA A 233 -21.36 -16.85 -9.82
N ARG A 234 -20.22 -16.89 -10.50
CA ARG A 234 -18.92 -16.41 -9.99
C ARG A 234 -18.91 -14.91 -9.70
N LEU A 235 -19.55 -14.13 -10.58
CA LEU A 235 -19.69 -12.69 -10.43
C LEU A 235 -20.83 -12.28 -9.48
N SER A 236 -21.55 -13.23 -8.88
CA SER A 236 -22.77 -12.95 -8.10
C SER A 236 -23.77 -12.10 -8.88
N ALA A 237 -23.88 -12.37 -10.19
CA ALA A 237 -24.74 -11.69 -11.15
C ALA A 237 -25.97 -12.55 -11.52
N SER A 238 -26.99 -11.90 -12.10
CA SER A 238 -28.15 -12.62 -12.65
C SER A 238 -27.85 -13.08 -14.06
N PHE A 239 -28.12 -14.33 -14.39
CA PHE A 239 -28.03 -14.84 -15.76
C PHE A 239 -29.21 -14.39 -16.61
N VAL A 240 -28.93 -14.04 -17.87
CA VAL A 240 -29.93 -13.63 -18.90
C VAL A 240 -29.76 -14.49 -20.16
N PRO A 241 -30.77 -15.23 -20.61
CA PRO A 241 -30.70 -15.93 -21.87
C PRO A 241 -30.54 -14.97 -23.07
N LEU A 242 -29.85 -15.40 -24.13
CA LEU A 242 -29.64 -14.56 -25.33
C LEU A 242 -30.95 -14.03 -25.94
N ALA A 243 -32.05 -14.80 -25.88
CA ALA A 243 -33.34 -14.38 -26.37
C ALA A 243 -33.92 -13.14 -25.63
N SER A 244 -33.41 -12.83 -24.43
CA SER A 244 -33.88 -11.72 -23.58
C SER A 244 -32.92 -10.53 -23.58
N ILE A 245 -31.91 -10.50 -24.46
CA ILE A 245 -30.88 -9.44 -24.47
C ILE A 245 -31.48 -8.05 -24.65
N GLU A 246 -32.43 -7.91 -25.58
CA GLU A 246 -33.06 -6.59 -25.86
C GLU A 246 -33.79 -6.05 -24.62
N ASP A 247 -34.49 -6.91 -23.90
CA ASP A 247 -35.20 -6.52 -22.68
C ASP A 247 -34.21 -6.12 -21.58
N ALA A 248 -33.11 -6.89 -21.43
CA ALA A 248 -32.06 -6.56 -20.50
C ALA A 248 -31.35 -5.23 -20.86
N LEU A 249 -31.11 -4.96 -22.15
CA LEU A 249 -30.53 -3.70 -22.63
C LEU A 249 -31.45 -2.50 -22.35
N VAL A 250 -32.76 -2.69 -22.38
CA VAL A 250 -33.72 -1.63 -22.02
C VAL A 250 -33.55 -1.22 -20.55
N GLU A 251 -33.20 -2.13 -19.67
CA GLU A 251 -33.04 -1.88 -18.24
C GLU A 251 -31.61 -1.44 -17.88
N ALA A 252 -30.58 -1.87 -18.62
CA ALA A 252 -29.19 -1.61 -18.30
C ALA A 252 -28.77 -0.18 -18.67
N GLU A 253 -28.07 0.52 -17.77
CA GLU A 253 -27.40 1.79 -18.06
C GLU A 253 -26.07 1.58 -18.79
N ILE A 254 -25.42 0.44 -18.56
CA ILE A 254 -24.11 0.09 -19.11
C ILE A 254 -24.21 -1.30 -19.71
N ALA A 255 -23.75 -1.48 -20.96
CA ALA A 255 -23.63 -2.77 -21.60
C ALA A 255 -22.20 -2.99 -22.10
N VAL A 256 -21.62 -4.13 -21.75
CA VAL A 256 -20.27 -4.54 -22.14
C VAL A 256 -20.40 -5.77 -23.03
N THR A 257 -19.92 -5.70 -24.27
CA THR A 257 -19.91 -6.87 -25.19
C THR A 257 -18.53 -7.53 -25.18
N ALA A 258 -18.52 -8.85 -25.10
CA ALA A 258 -17.29 -9.65 -25.05
C ALA A 258 -17.52 -11.06 -25.62
N PHE A 259 -18.08 -11.17 -26.81
CA PHE A 259 -18.26 -12.45 -27.50
C PHE A 259 -17.00 -12.84 -28.29
N GLY A 260 -16.38 -11.86 -28.99
CA GLY A 260 -15.18 -12.09 -29.79
C GLY A 260 -15.36 -13.06 -30.96
N THR A 261 -16.59 -13.22 -31.46
CA THR A 261 -16.90 -14.19 -32.52
C THR A 261 -16.59 -13.69 -33.93
N GLY A 262 -16.17 -12.44 -34.07
CA GLY A 262 -16.00 -11.78 -35.37
C GLY A 262 -17.29 -11.41 -36.08
N ARG A 263 -18.44 -11.58 -35.42
CA ARG A 263 -19.77 -11.20 -35.95
C ARG A 263 -20.29 -10.03 -35.13
N ARG A 264 -20.97 -9.09 -35.80
CA ARG A 264 -21.70 -8.01 -35.14
C ARG A 264 -22.91 -8.59 -34.42
N VAL A 265 -22.82 -8.69 -33.10
CA VAL A 265 -23.86 -9.25 -32.24
C VAL A 265 -24.96 -8.19 -31.97
N LEU A 266 -24.54 -6.92 -31.87
CA LEU A 266 -25.42 -5.80 -31.59
C LEU A 266 -25.43 -4.83 -32.77
N ALA A 267 -26.50 -4.94 -33.61
CA ALA A 267 -26.70 -4.05 -34.74
C ALA A 267 -27.18 -2.65 -34.29
N ALA A 268 -26.84 -1.62 -35.03
CA ALA A 268 -27.31 -0.24 -34.77
C ALA A 268 -28.82 -0.14 -34.71
N ALA A 269 -29.53 -0.86 -35.56
CA ALA A 269 -31.01 -0.92 -35.56
C ALA A 269 -31.58 -1.48 -34.24
N THR A 270 -30.92 -2.47 -33.64
CA THR A 270 -31.29 -3.02 -32.34
C THR A 270 -31.07 -1.98 -31.23
N VAL A 271 -29.91 -1.28 -31.24
CA VAL A 271 -29.61 -0.20 -30.27
C VAL A 271 -30.65 0.92 -30.40
N GLU A 272 -31.04 1.31 -31.63
CA GLU A 272 -32.05 2.32 -31.85
C GLU A 272 -33.43 1.90 -31.31
N ALA A 273 -33.83 0.63 -31.51
CA ALA A 273 -35.08 0.09 -30.97
C ALA A 273 -35.07 0.09 -29.43
N VAL A 274 -33.94 -0.28 -28.82
CA VAL A 274 -33.73 -0.23 -27.35
C VAL A 274 -33.82 1.20 -26.85
N LEU A 275 -33.15 2.17 -27.49
CA LEU A 275 -33.21 3.58 -27.12
C LEU A 275 -34.62 4.16 -27.15
N ARG A 276 -35.43 3.79 -28.17
CA ARG A 276 -36.84 4.18 -28.22
C ARG A 276 -37.63 3.64 -27.03
N ARG A 277 -37.46 2.37 -26.69
CA ARG A 277 -38.11 1.73 -25.52
C ARG A 277 -37.63 2.34 -24.19
N ARG A 278 -36.38 2.77 -24.10
CA ARG A 278 -35.77 3.48 -22.94
C ARG A 278 -36.22 4.94 -22.83
N ARG A 279 -37.07 5.43 -23.74
CA ARG A 279 -37.43 6.86 -23.83
C ARG A 279 -36.19 7.76 -23.98
N ARG A 280 -35.21 7.32 -24.76
CA ARG A 280 -33.92 7.98 -25.01
C ARG A 280 -33.05 8.23 -23.78
N ARG A 281 -33.25 7.49 -22.67
CA ARG A 281 -32.30 7.51 -21.60
C ARG A 281 -30.93 6.99 -22.10
N PRO A 282 -29.81 7.67 -21.77
CA PRO A 282 -28.51 7.29 -22.29
C PRO A 282 -28.12 5.85 -21.92
N VAL A 283 -27.41 5.20 -22.84
CA VAL A 283 -26.79 3.90 -22.62
C VAL A 283 -25.29 4.00 -22.93
N PHE A 284 -24.45 3.54 -22.04
CA PHE A 284 -23.02 3.39 -22.25
C PHE A 284 -22.75 1.99 -22.79
N LEU A 285 -22.16 1.91 -23.98
CA LEU A 285 -21.83 0.68 -24.69
C LEU A 285 -20.32 0.52 -24.73
N VAL A 286 -19.80 -0.56 -24.20
CA VAL A 286 -18.39 -0.93 -24.24
C VAL A 286 -18.22 -2.14 -25.14
N ASP A 287 -17.54 -1.97 -26.27
CA ASP A 287 -17.16 -3.08 -27.13
C ASP A 287 -15.78 -3.62 -26.72
N ALA A 288 -15.77 -4.68 -25.93
CA ALA A 288 -14.56 -5.30 -25.40
C ALA A 288 -14.03 -6.44 -26.27
N SER A 289 -14.39 -6.48 -27.55
CA SER A 289 -14.00 -7.53 -28.49
C SER A 289 -13.13 -7.01 -29.64
N ILE A 290 -12.26 -7.87 -30.17
CA ILE A 290 -11.52 -7.66 -31.40
C ILE A 290 -11.66 -8.90 -32.29
N PRO A 291 -12.29 -8.78 -33.49
CA PRO A 291 -13.01 -7.60 -33.99
C PRO A 291 -14.27 -7.32 -33.17
N GLY A 292 -14.71 -6.07 -33.21
CA GLY A 292 -15.81 -5.60 -32.35
C GLY A 292 -17.13 -6.31 -32.56
N ASP A 293 -17.92 -6.45 -31.51
CA ASP A 293 -19.25 -7.08 -31.48
C ASP A 293 -20.38 -6.10 -31.80
N ILE A 294 -20.16 -4.77 -31.67
CA ILE A 294 -21.15 -3.73 -31.87
C ILE A 294 -20.97 -3.08 -33.24
N GLU A 295 -22.06 -2.80 -33.94
CA GLU A 295 -22.01 -2.07 -35.20
C GLU A 295 -21.60 -0.60 -34.95
N PRO A 296 -20.53 -0.08 -35.62
CA PRO A 296 -20.04 1.29 -35.38
C PRO A 296 -21.09 2.39 -35.55
N ALA A 297 -22.05 2.21 -36.45
CA ALA A 297 -23.17 3.14 -36.65
C ALA A 297 -24.03 3.34 -35.37
N ALA A 298 -23.91 2.49 -34.38
CA ALA A 298 -24.57 2.69 -33.08
C ALA A 298 -24.09 3.96 -32.37
N ASN A 299 -22.85 4.41 -32.66
CA ASN A 299 -22.30 5.64 -32.08
C ASN A 299 -22.92 6.93 -32.61
N ASP A 300 -23.60 6.85 -33.78
CA ASP A 300 -24.27 7.98 -34.39
C ASP A 300 -25.71 8.21 -33.82
N LEU A 301 -26.16 7.31 -32.96
CA LEU A 301 -27.49 7.36 -32.36
C LEU A 301 -27.49 8.28 -31.11
N ASP A 302 -28.47 9.20 -31.10
CA ASP A 302 -28.66 10.08 -29.95
C ASP A 302 -29.03 9.28 -28.67
N GLY A 303 -28.18 9.37 -27.65
CA GLY A 303 -28.30 8.63 -26.40
C GLY A 303 -27.50 7.31 -26.34
N ALA A 304 -26.78 6.91 -27.38
CA ALA A 304 -25.80 5.85 -27.35
C ALA A 304 -24.38 6.44 -27.21
N PHE A 305 -23.58 5.90 -26.29
CA PHE A 305 -22.19 6.25 -26.11
C PHE A 305 -21.34 4.97 -26.27
N LEU A 306 -20.87 4.76 -27.52
CA LEU A 306 -20.08 3.57 -27.84
C LEU A 306 -18.58 3.84 -27.67
N TYR A 307 -17.92 3.01 -26.87
CA TYR A 307 -16.47 3.01 -26.68
C TYR A 307 -15.90 1.63 -27.00
N THR A 308 -14.92 1.60 -27.87
CA THR A 308 -14.12 0.42 -28.19
C THR A 308 -12.95 0.27 -27.20
N LEU A 309 -12.23 -0.87 -27.25
CA LEU A 309 -11.00 -1.03 -26.47
C LEU A 309 -9.97 0.06 -26.81
N GLU A 310 -9.89 0.48 -28.09
CA GLU A 310 -8.99 1.56 -28.53
C GLU A 310 -9.38 2.93 -27.93
N ASP A 311 -10.68 3.22 -27.83
CA ASP A 311 -11.17 4.44 -27.19
C ASP A 311 -10.83 4.45 -25.69
N LEU A 312 -11.07 3.33 -25.01
CA LEU A 312 -10.71 3.16 -23.59
C LEU A 312 -9.20 3.24 -23.37
N GLU A 313 -8.40 2.71 -24.31
CA GLU A 313 -6.94 2.84 -24.26
C GLU A 313 -6.52 4.32 -24.36
N ARG A 314 -7.12 5.11 -25.24
CA ARG A 314 -6.87 6.56 -25.33
C ARG A 314 -7.22 7.28 -24.02
N VAL A 315 -8.35 6.93 -23.39
CA VAL A 315 -8.72 7.47 -22.06
C VAL A 315 -7.68 7.07 -21.01
N ALA A 316 -7.29 5.81 -20.95
CA ALA A 316 -6.26 5.32 -20.03
C ALA A 316 -4.90 5.98 -20.26
N LEU A 317 -4.49 6.22 -21.52
CA LEU A 317 -3.24 6.89 -21.89
C LEU A 317 -3.25 8.38 -21.55
N SER A 318 -4.36 9.09 -21.77
CA SER A 318 -4.48 10.50 -21.38
C SER A 318 -4.32 10.68 -19.86
N GLY A 319 -4.74 9.70 -19.07
CA GLY A 319 -4.51 9.62 -17.64
C GLY A 319 -3.05 9.37 -17.23
N ARG A 320 -2.21 8.80 -18.11
CA ARG A 320 -0.83 8.38 -17.78
C ARG A 320 0.09 9.56 -17.47
N ALA A 321 0.13 10.59 -18.32
CA ALA A 321 0.97 11.77 -18.11
C ALA A 321 0.57 12.53 -16.83
N ALA A 322 -0.73 12.65 -16.58
CA ALA A 322 -1.23 13.28 -15.34
C ALA A 322 -0.92 12.42 -14.10
N ARG A 323 -0.91 11.08 -14.23
CA ARG A 323 -0.50 10.16 -13.15
C ARG A 323 0.99 10.22 -12.88
N GLU A 324 1.84 10.34 -13.91
CA GLU A 324 3.28 10.50 -13.71
C GLU A 324 3.58 11.78 -12.92
N LYS A 325 2.87 12.88 -13.19
CA LYS A 325 2.95 14.11 -12.40
C LYS A 325 2.41 13.90 -10.98
N ALA A 326 1.23 13.29 -10.84
CA ALA A 326 0.65 13.00 -9.53
C ALA A 326 1.50 11.99 -8.73
N ALA A 327 2.18 11.05 -9.40
CA ALA A 327 3.12 10.14 -8.77
C ALA A 327 4.34 10.89 -8.21
N ALA A 328 4.90 11.86 -8.94
CA ALA A 328 6.00 12.67 -8.43
C ALA A 328 5.60 13.49 -7.19
N GLU A 329 4.41 14.10 -7.21
CA GLU A 329 3.83 14.79 -6.05
C GLU A 329 3.61 13.83 -4.88
N ALA A 330 3.09 12.63 -5.15
CA ALA A 330 2.84 11.60 -4.14
C ALA A 330 4.15 11.07 -3.51
N TRP A 331 5.21 10.91 -4.29
CA TRP A 331 6.53 10.58 -3.77
C TRP A 331 7.06 11.67 -2.85
N ALA A 332 6.90 12.96 -3.18
CA ALA A 332 7.33 14.06 -2.30
C ALA A 332 6.56 14.04 -0.95
N VAL A 333 5.25 13.79 -0.98
CA VAL A 333 4.43 13.67 0.24
C VAL A 333 4.83 12.43 1.05
N LEU A 334 5.17 11.32 0.39
CA LEU A 334 5.65 10.10 1.05
C LEU A 334 6.98 10.34 1.76
N GLU A 335 7.97 10.94 1.09
CA GLU A 335 9.28 11.23 1.68
C GLU A 335 9.16 12.19 2.88
N ALA A 336 8.31 13.21 2.79
CA ALA A 336 8.01 14.10 3.92
C ALA A 336 7.36 13.34 5.09
N SER A 337 6.48 12.38 4.80
CA SER A 337 5.81 11.55 5.82
C SER A 337 6.79 10.59 6.49
N LEU A 338 7.74 10.04 5.71
CA LEU A 338 8.82 9.19 6.21
C LEU A 338 9.74 9.95 7.17
N ALA A 339 10.23 11.12 6.75
CA ALA A 339 11.08 11.97 7.58
C ALA A 339 10.38 12.41 8.87
N GLU A 340 9.08 12.72 8.80
CA GLU A 340 8.27 13.05 10.00
C GLU A 340 8.12 11.84 10.94
N PHE A 341 7.90 10.65 10.39
CA PHE A 341 7.81 9.43 11.17
C PHE A 341 9.13 9.13 11.91
N GLU A 342 10.26 9.19 11.21
CA GLU A 342 11.59 8.97 11.78
C GLU A 342 11.91 9.99 12.88
N ARG A 343 11.60 11.27 12.65
CA ARG A 343 11.79 12.34 13.64
C ARG A 343 10.97 12.10 14.90
N ARG A 344 9.66 11.84 14.77
CA ARG A 344 8.77 11.57 15.92
C ARG A 344 9.21 10.35 16.72
N ARG A 345 9.76 9.37 16.04
CA ARG A 345 10.29 8.18 16.67
C ARG A 345 11.57 8.48 17.45
N ALA A 346 12.52 9.22 16.87
CA ALA A 346 13.72 9.67 17.55
C ALA A 346 13.38 10.50 18.79
N GLU A 347 12.39 11.41 18.70
CA GLU A 347 11.88 12.19 19.83
C GLU A 347 11.36 11.29 20.95
N ARG A 348 10.54 10.26 20.63
CA ARG A 348 10.01 9.31 21.62
C ARG A 348 11.11 8.49 22.29
N ALA A 349 12.09 8.05 21.53
CA ALA A 349 13.21 7.27 22.05
C ALA A 349 14.13 8.08 22.99
N ALA A 350 14.19 9.38 22.85
CA ALA A 350 14.93 10.26 23.75
C ALA A 350 14.23 10.47 25.11
N VAL A 351 12.91 10.25 25.20
CA VAL A 351 12.12 10.51 26.41
C VAL A 351 12.64 9.77 27.65
N PRO A 352 12.98 8.46 27.62
CA PRO A 352 13.49 7.76 28.79
C PRO A 352 14.81 8.36 29.29
N ALA A 353 15.75 8.68 28.38
CA ALA A 353 17.03 9.27 28.74
C ALA A 353 16.86 10.66 29.37
N VAL A 354 15.96 11.49 28.80
CA VAL A 354 15.67 12.82 29.37
C VAL A 354 14.99 12.69 30.72
N THR A 355 14.10 11.73 30.91
CA THR A 355 13.44 11.47 32.21
C THR A 355 14.45 10.99 33.26
N ALA A 356 15.33 10.06 32.89
CA ALA A 356 16.38 9.58 33.77
C ALA A 356 17.36 10.72 34.18
N LEU A 357 17.75 11.56 33.24
CA LEU A 357 18.61 12.71 33.49
C LEU A 357 17.94 13.70 34.46
N ARG A 358 16.68 14.01 34.27
CA ARG A 358 15.91 14.90 35.19
C ARG A 358 15.79 14.29 36.57
N ALA A 359 15.51 13.00 36.70
CA ALA A 359 15.41 12.30 37.98
C ALA A 359 16.77 12.30 38.72
N HIS A 360 17.86 12.10 37.97
CA HIS A 360 19.21 12.15 38.54
C HIS A 360 19.57 13.55 39.06
N PHE A 361 19.28 14.60 38.30
CA PHE A 361 19.56 15.98 38.73
C PHE A 361 18.71 16.38 39.92
N GLU A 362 17.45 15.96 39.96
CA GLU A 362 16.59 16.20 41.11
C GLU A 362 17.05 15.47 42.38
N ALA A 363 17.55 14.25 42.23
CA ALA A 363 18.14 13.51 43.36
C ALA A 363 19.36 14.23 43.96
N ILE A 364 20.27 14.72 43.09
CA ILE A 364 21.44 15.52 43.56
C ILE A 364 20.99 16.82 44.25
N ARG A 365 19.96 17.50 43.68
CA ARG A 365 19.41 18.70 44.30
C ARG A 365 18.88 18.43 45.72
N GLN A 366 18.12 17.37 45.91
CA GLN A 366 17.54 16.98 47.19
C GLN A 366 18.65 16.60 48.19
N GLU A 367 19.71 15.93 47.73
CA GLU A 367 20.86 15.57 48.55
C GLU A 367 21.58 16.82 49.05
N VAL A 368 21.86 17.82 48.20
CA VAL A 368 22.46 19.10 48.59
C VAL A 368 21.64 19.81 49.66
N LEU A 369 20.32 19.86 49.48
CA LEU A 369 19.41 20.52 50.46
C LEU A 369 19.34 19.80 51.79
N ARG A 370 19.48 18.47 51.79
CA ARG A 370 19.46 17.66 53.02
C ARG A 370 20.75 17.73 53.80
N GLU A 371 21.90 17.71 53.12
CA GLU A 371 23.22 17.67 53.76
C GLU A 371 23.69 19.04 54.26
N ALA A 372 23.14 20.10 53.68
CA ALA A 372 23.58 21.45 53.98
C ALA A 372 22.40 22.43 54.25
N PRO A 373 21.58 22.17 55.26
CA PRO A 373 20.37 22.95 55.52
C PRO A 373 20.63 24.38 55.97
N GLY A 374 21.85 24.79 56.19
CA GLY A 374 22.23 26.14 56.63
C GLY A 374 22.99 26.96 55.59
N LEU A 375 23.18 26.46 54.37
CA LEU A 375 23.82 27.20 53.31
C LEU A 375 22.89 28.34 52.75
N ASP A 376 23.53 29.49 52.47
CA ASP A 376 22.84 30.52 51.68
C ASP A 376 22.63 30.07 50.22
N ALA A 377 21.84 30.81 49.48
CA ALA A 377 21.47 30.45 48.12
C ALA A 377 22.69 30.36 47.18
N GLU A 378 23.73 31.20 47.39
CA GLU A 378 24.93 31.22 46.57
C GLU A 378 25.78 29.96 46.82
N ALA A 379 26.01 29.61 48.07
CA ALA A 379 26.79 28.40 48.45
C ALA A 379 26.05 27.12 48.05
N ALA A 380 24.72 27.05 48.22
CA ALA A 380 23.92 25.90 47.82
C ALA A 380 23.92 25.67 46.31
N THR A 381 23.78 26.74 45.53
CA THR A 381 23.78 26.62 44.06
C THR A 381 25.18 26.30 43.52
N ARG A 382 26.26 26.83 44.13
CA ARG A 382 27.66 26.47 43.78
C ARG A 382 27.95 24.99 44.06
N LEU A 383 27.50 24.49 45.21
CA LEU A 383 27.65 23.07 45.57
C LEU A 383 26.85 22.17 44.60
N LEU A 384 25.62 22.55 44.23
CA LEU A 384 24.81 21.84 43.25
C LEU A 384 25.49 21.73 41.89
N VAL A 385 25.98 22.86 41.36
CA VAL A 385 26.69 22.90 40.06
C VAL A 385 27.95 22.02 40.11
N ASN A 386 28.75 22.09 41.17
CA ASN A 386 29.93 21.26 41.31
C ASN A 386 29.59 19.76 41.31
N ARG A 387 28.53 19.33 42.01
CA ARG A 387 28.09 17.93 42.04
C ARG A 387 27.57 17.46 40.71
N LEU A 388 26.77 18.29 40.01
CA LEU A 388 26.27 18.01 38.67
C LEU A 388 27.38 17.82 37.64
N LEU A 389 28.45 18.61 37.74
CA LEU A 389 29.61 18.58 36.83
C LEU A 389 30.63 17.51 37.18
N HIS A 390 30.62 16.96 38.40
CA HIS A 390 31.66 16.04 38.88
C HIS A 390 31.75 14.80 37.98
N ALA A 391 30.69 14.00 37.88
CA ALA A 391 30.67 12.76 37.10
C ALA A 391 30.94 12.98 35.60
N PRO A 392 30.32 13.95 34.90
CA PRO A 392 30.65 14.27 33.51
C PRO A 392 32.13 14.65 33.32
N SER A 393 32.71 15.44 34.23
CA SER A 393 34.10 15.88 34.14
C SER A 393 35.08 14.72 34.34
N GLU A 394 34.80 13.79 35.29
CA GLU A 394 35.61 12.58 35.49
C GLU A 394 35.54 11.65 34.27
N THR A 395 34.34 11.45 33.72
CA THR A 395 34.15 10.62 32.52
C THR A 395 34.94 11.17 31.34
N LEU A 396 34.87 12.48 31.08
CA LEU A 396 35.67 13.10 30.01
C LEU A 396 37.18 12.93 30.19
N ARG A 397 37.68 13.05 31.44
CA ARG A 397 39.10 12.82 31.70
C ARG A 397 39.52 11.36 31.49
N ALA A 398 38.62 10.41 31.74
CA ALA A 398 38.88 8.99 31.60
C ALA A 398 38.86 8.48 30.15
N LEU A 399 38.14 9.16 29.25
CA LEU A 399 37.95 8.75 27.84
C LEU A 399 39.19 8.92 26.95
N GLY A 400 40.21 9.69 27.35
CA GLY A 400 41.48 9.80 26.63
C GLY A 400 41.30 10.22 25.16
N VAL A 401 41.68 9.36 24.21
CA VAL A 401 41.61 9.64 22.75
C VAL A 401 40.18 9.77 22.22
N GLU A 402 39.21 9.15 22.86
CA GLU A 402 37.77 9.23 22.48
C GLU A 402 37.10 10.52 23.00
N ALA A 403 37.86 11.37 23.73
CA ALA A 403 37.31 12.61 24.29
C ALA A 403 36.77 13.59 23.26
N GLY A 404 37.23 13.55 22.00
CA GLY A 404 36.78 14.45 20.95
C GLY A 404 35.30 14.27 20.55
N GLU A 405 34.84 13.04 20.46
CA GLU A 405 33.40 12.77 20.16
C GLU A 405 32.52 13.13 21.37
N ALA A 406 32.96 12.79 22.58
CA ALA A 406 32.25 13.14 23.80
C ALA A 406 32.21 14.65 24.03
N GLU A 407 33.27 15.39 23.74
CA GLU A 407 33.31 16.84 23.78
C GLU A 407 32.35 17.47 22.78
N ALA A 408 32.31 16.99 21.52
CA ALA A 408 31.39 17.46 20.50
C ALA A 408 29.92 17.24 20.91
N LEU A 409 29.60 16.07 21.50
CA LEU A 409 28.29 15.77 22.03
C LEU A 409 27.88 16.70 23.17
N LEU A 410 28.78 16.95 24.13
CA LEU A 410 28.53 17.88 25.24
C LEU A 410 28.33 19.31 24.76
N ARG A 411 29.15 19.78 23.82
CA ARG A 411 29.01 21.11 23.22
C ARG A 411 27.61 21.26 22.57
N MET A 412 27.16 20.24 21.84
CA MET A 412 25.85 20.23 21.22
C MET A 412 24.72 20.19 22.28
N MET A 413 24.79 19.32 23.28
CA MET A 413 23.76 19.17 24.33
C MET A 413 23.59 20.42 25.17
N PHE A 414 24.70 21.07 25.57
CA PHE A 414 24.69 22.25 26.44
C PHE A 414 24.85 23.57 25.69
N ARG A 415 24.91 23.55 24.37
CA ARG A 415 25.08 24.74 23.49
C ARG A 415 26.32 25.56 23.91
N LEU A 416 27.41 24.87 24.19
CA LEU A 416 28.68 25.53 24.61
C LEU A 416 29.29 26.19 23.38
N GLU A 417 29.58 27.49 23.48
CA GLU A 417 30.26 28.22 22.41
C GLU A 417 31.69 27.67 22.24
N SER A 418 32.14 27.66 20.98
CA SER A 418 33.56 27.33 20.71
C SER A 418 34.41 28.45 21.33
N GLY A 419 35.04 28.16 22.44
CA GLY A 419 35.99 29.10 23.01
C GLY A 419 37.14 29.30 22.01
N GLU A 420 37.03 30.32 21.16
CA GLU A 420 38.23 30.93 20.59
C GLU A 420 38.98 31.56 21.77
N GLY A 421 40.05 30.91 22.16
CA GLY A 421 40.89 31.42 23.19
C GLY A 421 41.41 32.81 22.82
N GLU A 422 40.90 33.87 23.48
CA GLU A 422 41.65 35.09 23.63
C GLU A 422 42.89 34.77 24.46
N GLY A 423 43.98 34.50 23.74
CA GLY A 423 45.29 34.52 24.31
C GLY A 423 45.63 35.96 24.76
N LYS A 424 45.75 36.15 26.05
CA LYS A 424 46.62 37.16 26.66
C LYS A 424 47.39 36.55 27.79
#